data_13b1bd70b4020705b16adc5067d990d2
#
_entry.id   13b1bd70b4020705b16adc5067d990d2
#
_cell.length_a   1.000
_cell.length_b   1.000
_cell.length_c   1.000
_cell.angle_alpha   90.00
_cell.angle_beta   90.00
_cell.angle_gamma   90.00
#
_symmetry.space_group_name_H-M   'P 1'
#
loop_
_entity.id
_entity.type
_entity.pdbx_description
1 polymer ?
#
loop_
_entity_poly.entity_id
_entity_poly.type
_entity_poly.pdbx_seq_one_letter_code
_entity_poly.pdbx_strand_id
1 'polypeptide(L)'
;MYPNYPYFAVAITRTCGSGGGSYIGKKLAQDFDIDLYDRKLLRLAAEDSGINEKIFAAADENTKKTLLYRVSQHVYDGSFIPPESGNFISDQNLFNYQAKVLRELLDEESYVCVGRAADFVLKDKPNVLTVYIDAPYEDRIEREMKRQGIGRSQAMHYIHKLDHYRESYYKYHTGRQWKRVENYDLCLDSAAIGLDNCVEVIKRVIELKFGVKCPR
;
A
#
# COMPACT_ATOMS: atom_id res chain seq x y z
N MET A 1 25.64 7.58 -10.87
CA MET A 1 25.61 8.02 -9.45
C MET A 1 24.14 7.99 -9.04
N TYR A 2 23.76 7.14 -8.11
CA TYR A 2 22.37 7.08 -7.64
C TYR A 2 22.08 8.33 -6.82
N PRO A 3 20.92 8.97 -6.97
CA PRO A 3 20.53 10.07 -6.09
C PRO A 3 20.45 9.56 -4.66
N ASN A 4 21.11 10.24 -3.74
CA ASN A 4 21.16 9.87 -2.33
C ASN A 4 19.88 10.38 -1.66
N TYR A 5 18.81 9.58 -1.73
CA TYR A 5 17.58 9.86 -0.98
C TYR A 5 17.70 9.29 0.44
N PRO A 6 17.39 10.06 1.50
CA PRO A 6 17.40 9.53 2.86
C PRO A 6 16.36 8.42 3.06
N TYR A 7 15.23 8.52 2.37
CA TYR A 7 14.10 7.59 2.46
C TYR A 7 13.57 7.19 1.09
N PHE A 8 12.92 6.04 1.01
CA PHE A 8 12.24 5.54 -0.19
C PHE A 8 10.90 4.88 0.15
N ALA A 9 10.01 4.80 -0.82
CA ALA A 9 8.77 4.03 -0.68
C ALA A 9 8.60 2.99 -1.79
N VAL A 10 7.94 1.87 -1.44
CA VAL A 10 7.47 0.86 -2.39
C VAL A 10 5.96 0.86 -2.41
N ALA A 11 5.37 1.34 -3.49
CA ALA A 11 3.92 1.39 -3.69
C ALA A 11 3.44 0.14 -4.45
N ILE A 12 2.80 -0.81 -3.74
CA ILE A 12 2.36 -2.09 -4.31
C ILE A 12 0.88 -2.03 -4.68
N THR A 13 0.59 -2.13 -5.96
CA THR A 13 -0.74 -2.44 -6.51
C THR A 13 -0.82 -3.93 -6.81
N ARG A 14 -1.97 -4.57 -6.61
CA ARG A 14 -2.10 -6.04 -6.72
C ARG A 14 -3.54 -6.48 -6.98
N THR A 15 -3.71 -7.54 -7.77
CA THR A 15 -4.98 -8.27 -7.87
C THR A 15 -5.26 -9.10 -6.61
N CYS A 16 -6.51 -9.49 -6.41
CA CYS A 16 -6.90 -10.39 -5.31
C CYS A 16 -6.29 -11.78 -5.54
N GLY A 17 -5.69 -12.36 -4.53
CA GLY A 17 -5.06 -13.68 -4.62
C GLY A 17 -3.65 -13.69 -5.23
N SER A 18 -3.11 -12.57 -5.73
CA SER A 18 -1.74 -12.51 -6.28
C SER A 18 -0.62 -12.56 -5.22
N GLY A 19 -0.94 -12.41 -3.95
CA GLY A 19 0.03 -12.41 -2.85
C GLY A 19 0.71 -11.08 -2.59
N GLY A 20 0.51 -10.05 -3.43
CA GLY A 20 1.22 -8.77 -3.35
C GLY A 20 1.13 -8.05 -2.00
N GLY A 21 -0.05 -8.03 -1.37
CA GLY A 21 -0.22 -7.37 -0.06
C GLY A 21 -0.08 -8.31 1.12
N SER A 22 -0.51 -9.57 0.98
CA SER A 22 -0.56 -10.55 2.08
C SER A 22 0.78 -11.21 2.35
N TYR A 23 1.67 -11.27 1.38
CA TYR A 23 2.99 -11.89 1.49
C TYR A 23 4.11 -10.93 1.08
N ILE A 24 4.16 -10.54 -0.19
CA ILE A 24 5.29 -9.78 -0.76
C ILE A 24 5.51 -8.45 0.00
N GLY A 25 4.45 -7.66 0.20
CA GLY A 25 4.58 -6.38 0.92
C GLY A 25 5.03 -6.54 2.36
N LYS A 26 4.51 -7.58 3.06
CA LYS A 26 4.93 -7.87 4.44
C LYS A 26 6.39 -8.32 4.51
N LYS A 27 6.79 -9.20 3.60
CA LYS A 27 8.16 -9.72 3.55
C LYS A 27 9.17 -8.61 3.25
N LEU A 28 8.87 -7.73 2.29
CA LEU A 28 9.71 -6.56 2.00
C LEU A 28 9.85 -5.64 3.22
N ALA A 29 8.75 -5.31 3.90
CA ALA A 29 8.78 -4.47 5.08
C ALA A 29 9.64 -5.08 6.20
N GLN A 30 9.52 -6.39 6.42
CA GLN A 30 10.33 -7.13 7.40
C GLN A 30 11.80 -7.18 7.02
N ASP A 31 12.13 -7.45 5.75
CA ASP A 31 13.51 -7.62 5.29
C ASP A 31 14.31 -6.30 5.30
N PHE A 32 13.64 -5.17 5.04
CA PHE A 32 14.24 -3.84 5.13
C PHE A 32 14.12 -3.18 6.50
N ASP A 33 13.39 -3.79 7.44
CA ASP A 33 13.04 -3.22 8.74
C ASP A 33 12.35 -1.84 8.63
N ILE A 34 11.35 -1.76 7.75
CA ILE A 34 10.55 -0.56 7.47
C ILE A 34 9.07 -0.83 7.67
N ASP A 35 8.27 0.22 7.79
CA ASP A 35 6.83 0.10 8.02
C ASP A 35 6.04 -0.36 6.79
N LEU A 36 4.93 -1.06 7.07
CA LEU A 36 3.93 -1.47 6.07
C LEU A 36 2.62 -0.71 6.29
N TYR A 37 2.24 0.09 5.32
CA TYR A 37 0.98 0.83 5.30
C TYR A 37 -0.03 0.18 4.36
N ASP A 38 -1.05 -0.42 4.92
CA ASP A 38 -2.17 -0.99 4.19
C ASP A 38 -3.47 -0.19 4.41
N ARG A 39 -4.55 -0.64 3.77
CA ARG A 39 -5.87 0.00 3.88
C ARG A 39 -6.33 0.17 5.33
N LYS A 40 -6.10 -0.81 6.19
CA LYS A 40 -6.59 -0.78 7.57
C LYS A 40 -5.86 0.29 8.37
N LEU A 41 -4.54 0.35 8.25
CA LEU A 41 -3.72 1.31 8.97
C LEU A 41 -4.02 2.76 8.53
N LEU A 42 -4.06 3.00 7.22
CA LEU A 42 -4.37 4.32 6.67
C LEU A 42 -5.81 4.77 6.99
N ARG A 43 -6.75 3.83 7.09
CA ARG A 43 -8.11 4.14 7.53
C ARG A 43 -8.15 4.50 9.01
N LEU A 44 -7.45 3.77 9.86
CA LEU A 44 -7.32 4.10 11.28
C LEU A 44 -6.72 5.50 11.44
N ALA A 45 -5.63 5.83 10.75
CA ALA A 45 -5.04 7.15 10.80
C ALA A 45 -6.00 8.26 10.38
N ALA A 46 -6.85 8.01 9.38
CA ALA A 46 -7.86 8.97 8.91
C ALA A 46 -9.09 9.08 9.85
N GLU A 47 -9.51 7.98 10.45
CA GLU A 47 -10.59 7.95 11.46
C GLU A 47 -10.12 8.52 12.80
N ASP A 48 -8.82 8.45 13.09
CA ASP A 48 -8.19 8.83 14.36
C ASP A 48 -7.61 10.25 14.39
N SER A 49 -7.70 11.00 13.33
CA SER A 49 -7.44 12.46 13.44
C SER A 49 -8.48 13.17 14.34
N GLY A 50 -9.54 12.48 14.75
CA GLY A 50 -10.47 12.83 15.83
C GLY A 50 -10.45 11.87 17.01
N ILE A 51 -9.50 11.02 17.08
CA ILE A 51 -8.85 10.23 18.13
C ILE A 51 -9.71 9.41 19.08
N ASN A 52 -9.55 8.13 18.92
CA ASN A 52 -9.63 7.23 20.06
C ASN A 52 -8.21 6.80 20.48
N GLU A 53 -7.57 7.55 21.38
CA GLU A 53 -6.24 7.24 21.98
C GLU A 53 -6.09 5.79 22.44
N LYS A 54 -7.22 5.13 22.79
CA LYS A 54 -7.25 3.74 23.23
C LYS A 54 -6.90 2.73 22.12
N ILE A 55 -7.18 3.04 20.86
CA ILE A 55 -6.84 2.15 19.73
C ILE A 55 -5.35 2.24 19.40
N PHE A 56 -4.76 3.43 19.50
CA PHE A 56 -3.31 3.61 19.39
C PHE A 56 -2.57 3.04 20.62
N ALA A 57 -3.06 3.25 21.83
CA ALA A 57 -2.47 2.70 23.05
C ALA A 57 -2.47 1.15 23.07
N ALA A 58 -3.52 0.50 22.58
CA ALA A 58 -3.56 -0.97 22.44
C ALA A 58 -2.66 -1.50 21.31
N ALA A 59 -2.15 -0.63 20.44
CA ALA A 59 -1.20 -0.94 19.39
C ALA A 59 0.23 -0.55 19.75
N ASP A 60 0.45 0.02 20.94
CA ASP A 60 1.64 0.75 21.36
C ASP A 60 2.70 -0.13 22.03
N GLU A 61 3.17 -1.15 21.32
CA GLU A 61 4.49 -1.72 21.65
C GLU A 61 5.59 -1.32 20.64
N ASN A 62 5.30 -0.40 19.70
CA ASN A 62 6.26 0.00 18.67
C ASN A 62 6.31 1.51 18.45
N THR A 63 7.46 2.10 18.70
CA THR A 63 7.83 3.53 18.50
C THR A 63 7.47 4.08 17.10
N LYS A 64 7.35 3.21 16.10
CA LYS A 64 7.03 3.53 14.70
C LYS A 64 5.59 4.00 14.50
N LYS A 65 4.63 3.53 15.32
CA LYS A 65 3.22 3.98 15.24
C LYS A 65 3.04 5.43 15.70
N THR A 66 3.94 5.90 16.53
CA THR A 66 3.97 7.30 17.00
C THR A 66 4.26 8.28 15.86
N LEU A 67 5.06 7.88 14.85
CA LEU A 67 5.35 8.70 13.68
C LEU A 67 4.12 8.89 12.79
N LEU A 68 3.44 7.80 12.43
CA LEU A 68 2.20 7.87 11.66
C LEU A 68 1.15 8.76 12.36
N TYR A 69 1.02 8.63 13.67
CA TYR A 69 0.13 9.47 14.47
C TYR A 69 0.54 10.95 14.41
N ARG A 70 1.83 11.26 14.64
CA ARG A 70 2.35 12.63 14.60
C ARG A 70 2.16 13.26 13.22
N VAL A 71 2.48 12.54 12.14
CA VAL A 71 2.27 12.99 10.77
C VAL A 71 0.77 13.19 10.49
N SER A 72 -0.08 12.27 10.94
CA SER A 72 -1.54 12.38 10.78
C SER A 72 -2.12 13.64 11.43
N GLN A 73 -1.62 14.02 12.60
CA GLN A 73 -2.03 15.26 13.29
C GLN A 73 -1.55 16.51 12.55
N HIS A 74 -0.34 16.48 12.00
CA HIS A 74 0.27 17.63 11.31
C HIS A 74 -0.38 17.92 9.95
N VAL A 75 -0.91 16.87 9.30
CA VAL A 75 -1.59 16.97 8.00
C VAL A 75 -2.87 17.82 8.09
N TYR A 76 -3.44 17.97 9.28
CA TYR A 76 -4.64 18.75 9.47
C TYR A 76 -4.33 20.26 9.53
N ASP A 77 -4.34 20.93 8.39
CA ASP A 77 -4.07 22.37 8.25
C ASP A 77 -5.34 23.23 7.98
N GLY A 78 -6.53 22.64 8.20
CA GLY A 78 -7.81 23.31 7.95
C GLY A 78 -8.26 23.34 6.48
N SER A 79 -7.45 22.82 5.54
CA SER A 79 -7.82 22.72 4.12
C SER A 79 -8.72 21.53 3.83
N PHE A 80 -8.89 20.62 4.78
CA PHE A 80 -9.75 19.45 4.71
C PHE A 80 -10.96 19.60 5.64
N ILE A 81 -12.02 18.83 5.34
CA ILE A 81 -13.16 18.74 6.25
C ILE A 81 -12.69 18.18 7.59
N PRO A 82 -12.92 18.86 8.72
CA PRO A 82 -12.47 18.41 10.04
C PRO A 82 -12.98 17.02 10.40
N PRO A 83 -12.21 16.25 11.19
CA PRO A 83 -12.63 14.93 11.67
C PRO A 83 -13.96 14.94 12.44
N GLU A 84 -14.26 16.02 13.14
CA GLU A 84 -15.49 16.20 13.90
C GLU A 84 -16.72 16.45 12.99
N SER A 85 -16.48 16.75 11.70
CA SER A 85 -17.54 16.91 10.73
C SER A 85 -18.08 15.55 10.29
N GLY A 86 -19.39 15.37 10.31
CA GLY A 86 -20.05 14.18 9.76
C GLY A 86 -19.76 13.91 8.28
N ASN A 87 -19.21 14.89 7.55
CA ASN A 87 -18.80 14.76 6.15
C ASN A 87 -17.33 14.33 5.98
N PHE A 88 -16.55 14.19 7.06
CA PHE A 88 -15.16 13.75 7.01
C PHE A 88 -15.01 12.35 6.38
N ILE A 89 -16.01 11.49 6.56
CA ILE A 89 -16.00 10.11 6.07
C ILE A 89 -16.31 10.01 4.56
N SER A 90 -16.49 11.13 3.84
CA SER A 90 -16.66 11.05 2.38
C SER A 90 -15.43 10.39 1.74
N ASP A 91 -15.65 9.49 0.78
CA ASP A 91 -14.56 8.73 0.11
C ASP A 91 -13.49 9.65 -0.47
N GLN A 92 -13.88 10.82 -0.98
CA GLN A 92 -12.95 11.79 -1.55
C GLN A 92 -12.10 12.49 -0.49
N ASN A 93 -12.69 12.90 0.63
CA ASN A 93 -11.96 13.54 1.72
C ASN A 93 -10.96 12.55 2.35
N LEU A 94 -11.39 11.31 2.57
CA LEU A 94 -10.55 10.23 3.07
C LEU A 94 -9.37 9.94 2.12
N PHE A 95 -9.61 9.93 0.80
CA PHE A 95 -8.54 9.77 -0.18
C PHE A 95 -7.52 10.90 -0.12
N ASN A 96 -7.98 12.16 -0.12
CA ASN A 96 -7.12 13.34 -0.08
C ASN A 96 -6.25 13.36 1.18
N TYR A 97 -6.85 13.04 2.32
CA TYR A 97 -6.15 12.93 3.60
C TYR A 97 -5.06 11.85 3.56
N GLN A 98 -5.40 10.63 3.13
CA GLN A 98 -4.44 9.54 3.00
C GLN A 98 -3.31 9.86 2.02
N ALA A 99 -3.63 10.55 0.92
CA ALA A 99 -2.64 10.98 -0.06
C ALA A 99 -1.62 11.96 0.55
N LYS A 100 -2.09 12.88 1.38
CA LYS A 100 -1.21 13.83 2.07
C LYS A 100 -0.33 13.12 3.11
N VAL A 101 -0.91 12.23 3.94
CA VAL A 101 -0.17 11.42 4.92
C VAL A 101 0.94 10.61 4.25
N LEU A 102 0.66 9.93 3.14
CA LEU A 102 1.68 9.15 2.42
C LEU A 102 2.83 10.02 1.90
N ARG A 103 2.56 11.23 1.45
CA ARG A 103 3.61 12.15 0.97
C ARG A 103 4.49 12.66 2.10
N GLU A 104 3.90 13.04 3.23
CA GLU A 104 4.64 13.53 4.40
C GLU A 104 5.46 12.43 5.08
N LEU A 105 4.92 11.21 5.16
CA LEU A 105 5.67 10.06 5.67
C LEU A 105 6.96 9.81 4.87
N LEU A 106 6.95 10.02 3.54
CA LEU A 106 8.14 9.81 2.71
C LEU A 106 9.27 10.81 3.00
N ASP A 107 8.96 11.94 3.59
CA ASP A 107 9.95 12.92 4.01
C ASP A 107 10.56 12.57 5.39
N GLU A 108 9.98 11.59 6.13
CA GLU A 108 10.41 11.18 7.47
C GLU A 108 10.89 9.74 7.58
N GLU A 109 10.44 8.82 6.70
CA GLU A 109 10.81 7.40 6.74
C GLU A 109 10.69 6.68 5.42
N SER A 110 11.35 5.50 5.33
CA SER A 110 11.10 4.53 4.26
C SER A 110 9.93 3.62 4.62
N TYR A 111 9.10 3.23 3.63
CA TYR A 111 7.96 2.35 3.89
C TYR A 111 7.51 1.55 2.67
N VAL A 112 6.72 0.52 2.93
CA VAL A 112 5.93 -0.20 1.92
C VAL A 112 4.46 0.22 2.05
N CYS A 113 3.82 0.66 0.98
CA CYS A 113 2.38 0.94 0.94
C CYS A 113 1.66 -0.02 -0.01
N VAL A 114 0.54 -0.60 0.45
CA VAL A 114 -0.23 -1.58 -0.33
C VAL A 114 -1.61 -1.04 -0.70
N GLY A 115 -1.79 -0.71 -1.98
CA GLY A 115 -3.03 -0.15 -2.54
C GLY A 115 -3.17 1.35 -2.32
N ARG A 116 -4.42 1.83 -2.18
CA ARG A 116 -4.76 3.27 -1.98
C ARG A 116 -4.34 4.19 -3.11
N ALA A 117 -4.15 3.63 -4.31
CA ALA A 117 -3.59 4.34 -5.44
C ALA A 117 -2.27 5.07 -5.08
N ALA A 118 -1.46 4.45 -4.19
CA ALA A 118 -0.19 5.03 -3.73
C ALA A 118 0.78 5.25 -4.90
N ASP A 119 0.73 4.40 -5.92
CA ASP A 119 1.44 4.58 -7.19
C ASP A 119 1.10 5.93 -7.85
N PHE A 120 -0.17 6.32 -7.86
CA PHE A 120 -0.62 7.61 -8.40
C PHE A 120 -0.32 8.78 -7.46
N VAL A 121 -0.55 8.60 -6.17
CA VAL A 121 -0.32 9.62 -5.14
C VAL A 121 1.13 10.07 -5.09
N LEU A 122 2.06 9.12 -5.28
CA LEU A 122 3.51 9.32 -5.15
C LEU A 122 4.24 9.40 -6.50
N LYS A 123 3.52 9.43 -7.62
CA LYS A 123 4.07 9.35 -8.99
C LYS A 123 5.15 10.41 -9.31
N ASP A 124 5.08 11.56 -8.66
CA ASP A 124 6.00 12.68 -8.90
C ASP A 124 7.23 12.64 -7.98
N LYS A 125 7.33 11.63 -7.11
CA LYS A 125 8.44 11.46 -6.17
C LYS A 125 9.48 10.48 -6.77
N PRO A 126 10.73 10.90 -6.98
CA PRO A 126 11.76 10.06 -7.64
C PRO A 126 12.24 8.90 -6.76
N ASN A 127 12.05 8.98 -5.45
CA ASN A 127 12.41 7.96 -4.47
C ASN A 127 11.26 6.95 -4.20
N VAL A 128 10.39 6.74 -5.16
CA VAL A 128 9.30 5.76 -5.10
C VAL A 128 9.47 4.68 -6.16
N LEU A 129 9.28 3.43 -5.79
CA LEU A 129 9.16 2.29 -6.69
C LEU A 129 7.70 1.84 -6.74
N THR A 130 7.10 1.93 -7.92
CA THR A 130 5.72 1.48 -8.15
C THR A 130 5.69 0.08 -8.72
N VAL A 131 5.00 -0.84 -8.03
CA VAL A 131 4.97 -2.27 -8.36
C VAL A 131 3.54 -2.76 -8.55
N TYR A 132 3.29 -3.48 -9.65
CA TYR A 132 2.05 -4.20 -9.87
C TYR A 132 2.26 -5.70 -9.79
N ILE A 133 1.50 -6.38 -8.91
CA ILE A 133 1.57 -7.83 -8.72
C ILE A 133 0.28 -8.46 -9.20
N ASP A 134 0.40 -9.36 -10.17
CA ASP A 134 -0.70 -10.17 -10.69
C ASP A 134 -0.39 -11.68 -10.58
N ALA A 135 -1.35 -12.49 -10.95
CA ALA A 135 -1.22 -13.91 -11.21
C ALA A 135 -2.37 -14.37 -12.12
N PRO A 136 -2.25 -15.47 -12.86
CA PRO A 136 -3.33 -16.08 -13.60
C PRO A 136 -4.55 -16.34 -12.71
N TYR A 137 -5.75 -16.23 -13.28
CA TYR A 137 -6.99 -16.29 -12.51
C TYR A 137 -7.16 -17.58 -11.73
N GLU A 138 -6.73 -18.71 -12.30
CA GLU A 138 -6.79 -20.03 -11.65
C GLU A 138 -5.92 -20.10 -10.40
N ASP A 139 -4.68 -19.64 -10.48
CA ASP A 139 -3.75 -19.59 -9.34
C ASP A 139 -4.30 -18.72 -8.21
N ARG A 140 -4.94 -17.62 -8.57
CA ARG A 140 -5.58 -16.72 -7.60
C ARG A 140 -6.75 -17.38 -6.89
N ILE A 141 -7.59 -18.15 -7.63
CA ILE A 141 -8.69 -18.93 -7.05
C ILE A 141 -8.14 -19.95 -6.06
N GLU A 142 -7.16 -20.75 -6.45
CA GLU A 142 -6.57 -21.78 -5.60
C GLU A 142 -5.97 -21.20 -4.31
N ARG A 143 -5.24 -20.08 -4.44
CA ARG A 143 -4.69 -19.36 -3.28
C ARG A 143 -5.76 -18.83 -2.34
N GLU A 144 -6.85 -18.27 -2.87
CA GLU A 144 -7.95 -17.76 -2.05
C GLU A 144 -8.76 -18.90 -1.40
N MET A 145 -9.00 -20.00 -2.11
CA MET A 145 -9.59 -21.21 -1.52
C MET A 145 -8.78 -21.70 -0.33
N LYS A 146 -7.46 -21.84 -0.50
CA LYS A 146 -6.54 -22.29 0.55
C LYS A 146 -6.46 -21.30 1.71
N ARG A 147 -6.37 -20.00 1.43
CA ARG A 147 -6.22 -18.94 2.43
C ARG A 147 -7.45 -18.78 3.31
N GLN A 148 -8.64 -18.93 2.74
CA GLN A 148 -9.91 -18.67 3.43
C GLN A 148 -10.67 -19.95 3.83
N GLY A 149 -10.24 -21.12 3.37
CA GLY A 149 -10.97 -22.38 3.60
C GLY A 149 -12.33 -22.42 2.92
N ILE A 150 -12.49 -21.79 1.75
CA ILE A 150 -13.76 -21.66 1.02
C ILE A 150 -13.76 -22.45 -0.28
N GLY A 151 -14.95 -22.76 -0.79
CA GLY A 151 -15.12 -23.44 -2.07
C GLY A 151 -14.79 -22.55 -3.27
N ARG A 152 -14.55 -23.18 -4.44
CA ARG A 152 -14.17 -22.52 -5.69
C ARG A 152 -15.12 -21.40 -6.10
N SER A 153 -16.43 -21.65 -6.08
CA SER A 153 -17.44 -20.65 -6.46
C SER A 153 -17.39 -19.41 -5.56
N GLN A 154 -17.18 -19.62 -4.26
CA GLN A 154 -17.05 -18.53 -3.29
C GLN A 154 -15.76 -17.74 -3.50
N ALA A 155 -14.64 -18.41 -3.81
CA ALA A 155 -13.37 -17.78 -4.12
C ALA A 155 -13.47 -16.92 -5.39
N MET A 156 -14.09 -17.45 -6.46
CA MET A 156 -14.33 -16.71 -7.70
C MET A 156 -15.16 -15.45 -7.46
N HIS A 157 -16.27 -15.57 -6.71
CA HIS A 157 -17.12 -14.41 -6.37
C HIS A 157 -16.35 -13.37 -5.55
N TYR A 158 -15.58 -13.82 -4.56
CA TYR A 158 -14.76 -12.94 -3.72
C TYR A 158 -13.70 -12.18 -4.52
N ILE A 159 -12.96 -12.87 -5.40
CA ILE A 159 -11.94 -12.26 -6.27
C ILE A 159 -12.58 -11.22 -7.18
N HIS A 160 -13.67 -11.59 -7.87
CA HIS A 160 -14.36 -10.67 -8.79
C HIS A 160 -14.85 -9.41 -8.06
N LYS A 161 -15.52 -9.56 -6.93
CA LYS A 161 -16.03 -8.44 -6.11
C LYS A 161 -14.91 -7.51 -5.66
N LEU A 162 -13.80 -8.08 -5.19
CA LEU A 162 -12.69 -7.30 -4.64
C LEU A 162 -11.87 -6.60 -5.72
N ASP A 163 -11.63 -7.26 -6.85
CA ASP A 163 -10.92 -6.65 -7.98
C ASP A 163 -11.77 -5.55 -8.63
N HIS A 164 -13.07 -5.77 -8.81
CA HIS A 164 -13.99 -4.75 -9.30
C HIS A 164 -14.03 -3.52 -8.38
N TYR A 165 -14.09 -3.72 -7.06
CA TYR A 165 -13.99 -2.62 -6.09
C TYR A 165 -12.69 -1.84 -6.22
N ARG A 166 -11.54 -2.53 -6.34
CA ARG A 166 -10.21 -1.89 -6.47
C ARG A 166 -10.09 -1.11 -7.78
N GLU A 167 -10.55 -1.68 -8.87
CA GLU A 167 -10.55 -1.04 -10.19
C GLU A 167 -11.42 0.21 -10.21
N SER A 168 -12.65 0.13 -9.67
CA SER A 168 -13.57 1.26 -9.55
C SER A 168 -13.01 2.37 -8.67
N TYR A 169 -12.45 2.02 -7.49
CA TYR A 169 -11.77 2.95 -6.59
C TYR A 169 -10.60 3.66 -7.30
N TYR A 170 -9.74 2.89 -7.96
CA TYR A 170 -8.58 3.44 -8.66
C TYR A 170 -9.00 4.39 -9.79
N LYS A 171 -9.95 3.96 -10.63
CA LYS A 171 -10.47 4.78 -11.73
C LYS A 171 -11.12 6.07 -11.23
N TYR A 172 -11.92 5.99 -10.15
CA TYR A 172 -12.60 7.14 -9.56
C TYR A 172 -11.62 8.22 -9.08
N HIS A 173 -10.57 7.82 -8.34
CA HIS A 173 -9.63 8.76 -7.73
C HIS A 173 -8.50 9.21 -8.66
N THR A 174 -8.16 8.44 -9.67
CA THR A 174 -7.00 8.70 -10.54
C THR A 174 -7.35 9.05 -11.98
N GLY A 175 -8.55 8.72 -12.43
CA GLY A 175 -8.95 8.77 -13.83
C GLY A 175 -8.26 7.72 -14.73
N ARG A 176 -7.41 6.85 -14.17
CA ARG A 176 -6.60 5.88 -14.90
C ARG A 176 -7.17 4.46 -14.86
N GLN A 177 -6.74 3.63 -15.80
CA GLN A 177 -7.04 2.20 -15.77
C GLN A 177 -6.08 1.48 -14.81
N TRP A 178 -6.63 0.70 -13.88
CA TRP A 178 -5.90 0.06 -12.80
C TRP A 178 -4.83 -0.95 -13.26
N LYS A 179 -5.15 -1.76 -14.27
CA LYS A 179 -4.26 -2.84 -14.78
C LYS A 179 -3.29 -2.40 -15.88
N ARG A 180 -3.14 -1.11 -16.09
CA ARG A 180 -2.33 -0.58 -17.16
C ARG A 180 -0.86 -0.57 -16.76
N VAL A 181 -0.04 -1.33 -17.47
CA VAL A 181 1.38 -1.54 -17.13
C VAL A 181 2.19 -0.24 -17.10
N GLU A 182 1.80 0.76 -17.90
CA GLU A 182 2.47 2.06 -17.97
C GLU A 182 2.31 2.90 -16.68
N ASN A 183 1.47 2.48 -15.75
CA ASN A 183 1.34 3.14 -14.45
C ASN A 183 2.42 2.70 -13.46
N TYR A 184 3.21 1.66 -13.77
CA TYR A 184 4.08 0.99 -12.81
C TYR A 184 5.51 0.86 -13.34
N ASP A 185 6.50 1.01 -12.46
CA ASP A 185 7.90 0.78 -12.78
C ASP A 185 8.21 -0.71 -12.98
N LEU A 186 7.47 -1.58 -12.29
CA LEU A 186 7.68 -3.03 -12.29
C LEU A 186 6.35 -3.77 -12.24
N CYS A 187 6.16 -4.72 -13.17
CA CYS A 187 5.01 -5.63 -13.16
C CYS A 187 5.49 -7.08 -13.03
N LEU A 188 4.92 -7.83 -12.09
CA LEU A 188 5.32 -9.20 -11.80
C LEU A 188 4.14 -10.16 -11.82
N ASP A 189 4.33 -11.31 -12.45
CA ASP A 189 3.47 -12.49 -12.33
C ASP A 189 3.97 -13.38 -11.19
N SER A 190 3.25 -13.36 -10.07
CA SER A 190 3.64 -14.09 -8.87
C SER A 190 3.39 -15.60 -8.92
N ALA A 191 2.68 -16.09 -9.93
CA ALA A 191 2.57 -17.52 -10.18
C ALA A 191 3.75 -18.03 -11.02
N ALA A 192 4.13 -17.26 -12.05
CA ALA A 192 5.22 -17.64 -12.95
C ALA A 192 6.58 -17.72 -12.24
N ILE A 193 6.86 -16.78 -11.35
CA ILE A 193 8.19 -16.71 -10.71
C ILE A 193 8.22 -17.05 -9.22
N GLY A 194 7.06 -17.21 -8.59
CA GLY A 194 6.94 -17.49 -7.16
C GLY A 194 6.98 -16.24 -6.28
N LEU A 195 6.38 -16.34 -5.09
CA LEU A 195 6.24 -15.20 -4.17
C LEU A 195 7.58 -14.71 -3.62
N ASP A 196 8.46 -15.64 -3.23
CA ASP A 196 9.79 -15.30 -2.69
C ASP A 196 10.69 -14.66 -3.76
N ASN A 197 10.65 -15.18 -4.98
CA ASN A 197 11.40 -14.61 -6.09
C ASN A 197 10.86 -13.22 -6.47
N CYS A 198 9.57 -12.97 -6.34
CA CYS A 198 9.03 -11.60 -6.48
C CYS A 198 9.66 -10.64 -5.47
N VAL A 199 9.83 -11.06 -4.22
CA VAL A 199 10.50 -10.28 -3.18
C VAL A 199 11.94 -9.97 -3.58
N GLU A 200 12.70 -10.99 -4.02
CA GLU A 200 14.10 -10.81 -4.42
C GLU A 200 14.25 -9.89 -5.65
N VAL A 201 13.36 -10.00 -6.64
CA VAL A 201 13.35 -9.08 -7.79
C VAL A 201 13.11 -7.64 -7.33
N ILE A 202 12.13 -7.41 -6.45
CA ILE A 202 11.84 -6.07 -5.93
C ILE A 202 13.03 -5.52 -5.13
N LYS A 203 13.65 -6.31 -4.26
CA LYS A 203 14.88 -5.94 -3.53
C LYS A 203 15.98 -5.50 -4.49
N ARG A 204 16.19 -6.26 -5.55
CA ARG A 204 17.20 -5.91 -6.55
C ARG A 204 16.88 -4.63 -7.29
N VAL A 205 15.62 -4.37 -7.61
CA VAL A 205 15.22 -3.10 -8.24
C VAL A 205 15.38 -1.92 -7.27
N ILE A 206 15.08 -2.08 -5.99
CA ILE A 206 15.34 -1.08 -4.94
C ILE A 206 16.84 -0.74 -4.89
N GLU A 207 17.70 -1.75 -4.87
CA GLU A 207 19.15 -1.54 -4.89
C GLU A 207 19.60 -0.78 -6.16
N LEU A 208 19.08 -1.17 -7.32
CA LEU A 208 19.42 -0.53 -8.60
C LEU A 208 18.87 0.89 -8.73
N LYS A 209 17.67 1.15 -8.18
CA LYS A 209 17.01 2.45 -8.31
C LYS A 209 17.49 3.47 -7.27
N PHE A 210 17.71 3.02 -6.04
CA PHE A 210 18.00 3.90 -4.91
C PHE A 210 19.39 3.72 -4.29
N GLY A 211 20.13 2.68 -4.67
CA GLY A 211 21.43 2.34 -4.07
C GLY A 211 21.33 1.73 -2.67
N VAL A 212 20.12 1.41 -2.22
CA VAL A 212 19.86 0.84 -0.88
C VAL A 212 19.94 -0.67 -0.94
N LYS A 213 20.86 -1.26 -0.16
CA LYS A 213 20.95 -2.72 -0.01
C LYS A 213 20.07 -3.19 1.12
N CYS A 214 19.38 -4.32 0.89
CA CYS A 214 18.62 -4.99 1.92
C CYS A 214 19.57 -5.52 3.01
N PRO A 215 19.27 -5.27 4.32
CA PRO A 215 20.08 -5.78 5.43
C PRO A 215 20.01 -7.30 5.62
N ARG A 216 19.00 -7.96 5.02
CA ARG A 216 18.72 -9.40 5.18
C ARG A 216 18.57 -10.12 3.85
#